data_a9ee60fe6297ed7eafc9a768270f733f
#
_entry.id   a9ee60fe6297ed7eafc9a768270f733f
#
_cell.length_a   1.000
_cell.length_b   1.000
_cell.length_c   1.000
_cell.angle_alpha   90.00
_cell.angle_beta   90.00
_cell.angle_gamma   90.00
#
_symmetry.space_group_name_H-M   'P 1'
#
loop_
_entity.id
_entity.type
_entity.pdbx_description
1 polymer ?
#
loop_
_entity_poly.entity_id
_entity_poly.type
_entity_poly.pdbx_seq_one_letter_code
_entity_poly.pdbx_strand_id
1 'polypeptide(L)'
;MKKKFLFAAFLICGAISSVAEEKPRYKDASLPVEERVEDLLRRMTLHEKVLQLQNNSTSDINAIENTYKGGSPGSVHEMSKSAKEAALLFNKMQEYLLTQNRLGIPALVTVEGINGVTQNGCTIFPQAIAQGSTFNPELVEEMSRA
;
A
#
# COMPACT_ATOMS: atom_id res chain seq x y z
N MET A 1 -38.30 53.00 -40.83
CA MET A 1 -38.58 52.39 -39.53
C MET A 1 -37.54 51.33 -39.25
N LYS A 2 -36.51 51.57 -38.39
CA LYS A 2 -35.43 50.62 -38.03
C LYS A 2 -35.75 50.08 -36.64
N LYS A 3 -36.07 48.77 -36.57
CA LYS A 3 -36.25 48.06 -35.30
C LYS A 3 -34.88 47.72 -34.71
N LYS A 4 -34.58 48.29 -33.53
CA LYS A 4 -33.40 47.92 -32.73
C LYS A 4 -33.75 46.68 -31.91
N PHE A 5 -33.09 45.54 -32.16
CA PHE A 5 -33.11 44.37 -31.29
C PHE A 5 -32.12 44.59 -30.15
N LEU A 6 -32.65 44.68 -28.94
CA LEU A 6 -31.86 44.73 -27.71
C LEU A 6 -31.56 43.28 -27.28
N PHE A 7 -30.30 42.84 -27.39
CA PHE A 7 -29.83 41.54 -26.88
C PHE A 7 -29.47 41.73 -25.41
N ALA A 8 -30.31 41.25 -24.51
CA ALA A 8 -29.97 41.14 -23.08
C ALA A 8 -29.13 39.91 -22.88
N ALA A 9 -27.82 40.08 -22.70
CA ALA A 9 -26.90 39.00 -22.28
C ALA A 9 -27.10 38.76 -20.79
N PHE A 10 -27.72 37.62 -20.45
CA PHE A 10 -27.81 37.12 -19.07
C PHE A 10 -26.47 36.48 -18.70
N LEU A 11 -25.64 37.22 -17.97
CA LEU A 11 -24.43 36.68 -17.33
C LEU A 11 -24.87 35.83 -16.13
N ILE A 12 -24.98 34.51 -16.35
CA ILE A 12 -25.07 33.53 -15.24
C ILE A 12 -23.68 33.39 -14.68
N CYS A 13 -23.39 34.17 -13.64
CA CYS A 13 -22.18 33.98 -12.81
C CYS A 13 -22.40 32.73 -11.94
N GLY A 14 -22.05 31.55 -12.47
CA GLY A 14 -22.05 30.34 -11.71
C GLY A 14 -20.95 30.43 -10.64
N ALA A 15 -21.34 30.71 -9.41
CA ALA A 15 -20.46 30.53 -8.25
C ALA A 15 -20.09 29.04 -8.18
N ILE A 16 -18.94 28.65 -8.75
CA ILE A 16 -18.29 27.37 -8.49
C ILE A 16 -17.77 27.48 -7.06
N SER A 17 -18.63 27.12 -6.10
CA SER A 17 -18.16 26.84 -4.75
C SER A 17 -17.16 25.68 -4.87
N SER A 18 -15.86 25.97 -4.76
CA SER A 18 -14.87 24.94 -4.54
C SER A 18 -15.19 24.32 -3.17
N VAL A 19 -15.95 23.24 -3.17
CA VAL A 19 -16.05 22.37 -2.02
C VAL A 19 -14.63 21.86 -1.81
N ALA A 20 -13.94 22.38 -0.80
CA ALA A 20 -12.68 21.82 -0.36
C ALA A 20 -12.96 20.34 -0.08
N GLU A 21 -12.34 19.46 -0.85
CA GLU A 21 -12.54 18.02 -0.70
C GLU A 21 -12.07 17.64 0.70
N GLU A 22 -13.03 17.36 1.57
CA GLU A 22 -12.76 17.03 2.97
C GLU A 22 -11.86 15.79 3.00
N LYS A 23 -10.72 15.91 3.68
CA LYS A 23 -9.75 14.81 3.79
C LYS A 23 -10.47 13.54 4.24
N PRO A 24 -10.37 12.42 3.52
CA PRO A 24 -11.09 11.20 3.86
C PRO A 24 -10.77 10.75 5.29
N ARG A 25 -11.79 10.38 6.07
CA ARG A 25 -11.64 10.01 7.49
C ARG A 25 -10.63 8.88 7.70
N TYR A 26 -10.55 7.90 6.79
CA TYR A 26 -9.57 6.81 6.90
C TYR A 26 -8.11 7.29 6.83
N LYS A 27 -7.85 8.48 6.28
CA LYS A 27 -6.50 9.11 6.24
C LYS A 27 -6.20 9.96 7.47
N ASP A 28 -7.15 10.13 8.38
CA ASP A 28 -6.95 10.89 9.61
C ASP A 28 -6.48 9.95 10.72
N ALA A 29 -5.19 10.03 11.06
CA ALA A 29 -4.58 9.19 12.09
C ALA A 29 -5.07 9.48 13.52
N SER A 30 -5.74 10.62 13.77
CA SER A 30 -6.30 10.97 15.07
C SER A 30 -7.60 10.24 15.39
N LEU A 31 -8.27 9.67 14.39
CA LEU A 31 -9.51 8.92 14.56
C LEU A 31 -9.25 7.48 15.01
N PRO A 32 -10.19 6.87 15.73
CA PRO A 32 -10.14 5.45 16.08
C PRO A 32 -9.99 4.55 14.85
N VAL A 33 -9.26 3.44 15.00
CA VAL A 33 -8.98 2.50 13.90
C VAL A 33 -10.27 1.99 13.27
N GLU A 34 -11.27 1.64 14.07
CA GLU A 34 -12.55 1.10 13.64
C GLU A 34 -13.29 2.08 12.72
N GLU A 35 -13.31 3.36 13.07
CA GLU A 35 -13.94 4.41 12.23
C GLU A 35 -13.22 4.60 10.91
N ARG A 36 -11.89 4.52 10.93
CA ARG A 36 -11.05 4.63 9.73
C ARG A 36 -11.26 3.43 8.80
N VAL A 37 -11.30 2.22 9.35
CA VAL A 37 -11.55 0.98 8.59
C VAL A 37 -12.94 1.00 7.97
N GLU A 38 -13.96 1.41 8.72
CA GLU A 38 -15.32 1.48 8.22
C GLU A 38 -15.49 2.51 7.09
N ASP A 39 -14.87 3.69 7.21
CA ASP A 39 -14.87 4.71 6.15
C ASP A 39 -14.15 4.20 4.89
N LEU A 40 -13.00 3.53 5.05
CA LEU A 40 -12.26 2.95 3.94
C LEU A 40 -13.08 1.87 3.22
N LEU A 41 -13.65 0.91 3.96
CA LEU A 41 -14.44 -0.20 3.40
C LEU A 41 -15.67 0.29 2.61
N ARG A 42 -16.30 1.37 3.05
CA ARG A 42 -17.42 1.99 2.33
C ARG A 42 -17.01 2.62 0.99
N ARG A 43 -15.76 3.09 0.90
CA ARG A 43 -15.22 3.69 -0.33
C ARG A 43 -14.69 2.67 -1.33
N MET A 44 -14.36 1.47 -0.88
CA MET A 44 -13.79 0.41 -1.70
C MET A 44 -14.84 -0.24 -2.60
N THR A 45 -14.49 -0.39 -3.87
CA THR A 45 -15.21 -1.27 -4.80
C THR A 45 -14.99 -2.73 -4.41
N LEU A 46 -15.84 -3.64 -4.94
CA LEU A 46 -15.65 -5.07 -4.73
C LEU A 46 -14.28 -5.55 -5.25
N HIS A 47 -13.85 -5.03 -6.40
CA HIS A 47 -12.54 -5.35 -6.96
C HIS A 47 -11.40 -4.97 -6.01
N GLU A 48 -11.41 -3.75 -5.46
CA GLU A 48 -10.40 -3.29 -4.51
C GLU A 48 -10.40 -4.12 -3.22
N LYS A 49 -11.56 -4.55 -2.74
CA LYS A 49 -11.67 -5.47 -1.59
C LYS A 49 -11.04 -6.83 -1.88
N VAL A 50 -11.27 -7.38 -3.08
CA VAL A 50 -10.67 -8.66 -3.50
C VAL A 50 -9.14 -8.51 -3.61
N LEU A 51 -8.64 -7.40 -4.15
CA LEU A 51 -7.20 -7.16 -4.22
C LEU A 51 -6.53 -7.16 -2.83
N GLN A 52 -7.21 -6.63 -1.80
CA GLN A 52 -6.68 -6.64 -0.42
C GLN A 52 -6.53 -8.05 0.18
N LEU A 53 -7.17 -9.06 -0.41
CA LEU A 53 -7.00 -10.47 -0.02
C LEU A 53 -5.86 -11.17 -0.78
N GLN A 54 -5.19 -10.47 -1.70
CA GLN A 54 -4.14 -11.04 -2.54
C GLN A 54 -2.76 -10.64 -2.05
N ASN A 55 -1.81 -11.57 -2.21
CA ASN A 55 -0.40 -11.29 -2.26
C ASN A 55 -0.01 -11.17 -3.73
N ASN A 56 0.38 -10.00 -4.18
CA ASN A 56 0.75 -9.74 -5.57
C ASN A 56 2.06 -8.96 -5.64
N SER A 57 3.07 -9.57 -6.21
CA SER A 57 4.43 -9.06 -6.20
C SER A 57 5.03 -8.98 -7.60
N THR A 58 5.96 -8.06 -7.77
CA THR A 58 6.87 -8.02 -8.93
C THR A 58 8.30 -7.85 -8.44
N SER A 59 9.23 -8.55 -9.05
CA SER A 59 10.67 -8.35 -8.83
C SER A 59 11.26 -7.32 -9.80
N ASP A 60 10.49 -6.87 -10.79
CA ASP A 60 10.91 -5.85 -11.75
C ASP A 60 10.37 -4.48 -11.37
N ILE A 61 11.28 -3.55 -11.06
CA ILE A 61 10.96 -2.17 -10.70
C ILE A 61 10.26 -1.41 -11.84
N ASN A 62 10.47 -1.82 -13.10
CA ASN A 62 9.81 -1.19 -14.26
C ASN A 62 8.40 -1.75 -14.50
N ALA A 63 8.04 -2.86 -13.89
CA ALA A 63 6.73 -3.48 -14.01
C ALA A 63 5.73 -2.98 -12.95
N ILE A 64 6.14 -2.13 -12.00
CA ILE A 64 5.31 -1.65 -10.87
C ILE A 64 3.99 -1.08 -11.36
N GLU A 65 4.01 -0.16 -12.31
CA GLU A 65 2.80 0.45 -12.86
C GLU A 65 1.85 -0.59 -13.45
N ASN A 66 2.37 -1.47 -14.32
CA ASN A 66 1.54 -2.50 -14.94
C ASN A 66 0.96 -3.49 -13.93
N THR A 67 1.72 -3.80 -12.87
CA THR A 67 1.29 -4.74 -11.82
C THR A 67 0.20 -4.15 -10.94
N TYR A 68 0.29 -2.87 -10.59
CA TYR A 68 -0.55 -2.26 -9.55
C TYR A 68 -1.53 -1.19 -10.04
N LYS A 69 -1.62 -0.90 -11.34
CA LYS A 69 -2.57 0.07 -11.90
C LYS A 69 -4.05 -0.24 -11.61
N GLY A 70 -4.36 -1.49 -11.27
CA GLY A 70 -5.72 -1.92 -10.92
C GLY A 70 -6.11 -1.68 -9.47
N GLY A 71 -5.15 -1.35 -8.60
CA GLY A 71 -5.35 -1.12 -7.17
C GLY A 71 -4.25 -1.72 -6.32
N SER A 72 -4.37 -1.54 -5.01
CA SER A 72 -3.38 -2.02 -4.04
C SER A 72 -3.67 -3.45 -3.61
N PRO A 73 -2.69 -4.37 -3.64
CA PRO A 73 -2.81 -5.68 -3.00
C PRO A 73 -2.73 -5.54 -1.48
N GLY A 74 -3.18 -6.55 -0.74
CA GLY A 74 -3.05 -6.58 0.72
C GLY A 74 -1.61 -6.76 1.17
N SER A 75 -0.85 -7.59 0.44
CA SER A 75 0.57 -7.81 0.72
C SER A 75 1.40 -7.96 -0.54
N VAL A 76 2.69 -7.73 -0.39
CA VAL A 76 3.74 -7.93 -1.40
C VAL A 76 4.87 -8.75 -0.81
N HIS A 77 5.57 -9.49 -1.67
CA HIS A 77 6.62 -10.42 -1.27
C HIS A 77 7.76 -10.40 -2.30
N GLU A 78 9.00 -10.30 -1.86
CA GLU A 78 10.18 -10.39 -2.73
C GLU A 78 11.39 -10.86 -1.91
N MET A 79 12.02 -11.95 -2.35
CA MET A 79 13.17 -12.56 -1.66
C MET A 79 14.34 -12.86 -2.58
N SER A 80 14.23 -12.59 -3.89
CA SER A 80 15.29 -12.91 -4.85
C SER A 80 16.41 -11.87 -4.90
N LYS A 81 16.21 -10.70 -4.29
CA LYS A 81 17.12 -9.55 -4.35
C LYS A 81 17.98 -9.43 -3.10
N SER A 82 19.06 -8.66 -3.19
CA SER A 82 19.77 -8.21 -1.99
C SER A 82 18.89 -7.30 -1.14
N ALA A 83 19.18 -7.17 0.14
CA ALA A 83 18.42 -6.31 1.06
C ALA A 83 18.29 -4.85 0.55
N LYS A 84 19.36 -4.32 -0.04
CA LYS A 84 19.35 -2.95 -0.62
C LYS A 84 18.40 -2.85 -1.83
N GLU A 85 18.45 -3.80 -2.75
CA GLU A 85 17.61 -3.80 -3.94
C GLU A 85 16.14 -4.03 -3.58
N ALA A 86 15.86 -4.91 -2.62
CA ALA A 86 14.52 -5.13 -2.10
C ALA A 86 13.96 -3.87 -1.44
N ALA A 87 14.75 -3.16 -0.63
CA ALA A 87 14.33 -1.91 -0.02
C ALA A 87 13.97 -0.84 -1.07
N LEU A 88 14.78 -0.71 -2.12
CA LEU A 88 14.49 0.22 -3.22
C LEU A 88 13.21 -0.17 -3.97
N LEU A 89 13.01 -1.45 -4.24
CA LEU A 89 11.82 -1.97 -4.92
C LEU A 89 10.57 -1.72 -4.07
N PHE A 90 10.58 -2.08 -2.79
CA PHE A 90 9.46 -1.88 -1.88
C PHE A 90 9.13 -0.39 -1.69
N ASN A 91 10.13 0.49 -1.57
CA ASN A 91 9.90 1.92 -1.48
C ASN A 91 9.18 2.45 -2.74
N LYS A 92 9.61 2.04 -3.92
CA LYS A 92 8.94 2.42 -5.17
C LYS A 92 7.53 1.84 -5.32
N MET A 93 7.31 0.60 -4.89
CA MET A 93 5.97 0.01 -4.83
C MET A 93 5.05 0.83 -3.90
N GLN A 94 5.50 1.11 -2.68
CA GLN A 94 4.71 1.88 -1.71
C GLN A 94 4.43 3.30 -2.22
N GLU A 95 5.41 3.97 -2.81
CA GLU A 95 5.22 5.29 -3.42
C GLU A 95 4.12 5.24 -4.50
N TYR A 96 4.17 4.25 -5.40
CA TYR A 96 3.15 4.07 -6.43
C TYR A 96 1.77 3.80 -5.83
N LEU A 97 1.67 2.86 -4.88
CA LEU A 97 0.40 2.49 -4.23
C LEU A 97 -0.24 3.68 -3.50
N LEU A 98 0.57 4.49 -2.84
CA LEU A 98 0.11 5.65 -2.07
C LEU A 98 -0.29 6.84 -2.95
N THR A 99 0.38 7.04 -4.09
CA THR A 99 0.25 8.27 -4.88
C THR A 99 -0.52 8.09 -6.19
N GLN A 100 -0.50 6.89 -6.79
CA GLN A 100 -1.11 6.62 -8.09
C GLN A 100 -2.43 5.86 -7.98
N ASN A 101 -2.66 5.12 -6.90
CA ASN A 101 -3.92 4.42 -6.70
C ASN A 101 -4.96 5.29 -6.00
N ARG A 102 -6.22 5.14 -6.40
CA ARG A 102 -7.35 5.97 -5.97
C ARG A 102 -7.50 6.13 -4.46
N LEU A 103 -7.31 5.05 -3.70
CA LEU A 103 -7.45 5.07 -2.25
C LEU A 103 -6.12 5.30 -1.52
N GLY A 104 -4.98 5.11 -2.19
CA GLY A 104 -3.66 5.28 -1.59
C GLY A 104 -3.45 4.34 -0.40
N ILE A 105 -3.78 3.05 -0.58
CA ILE A 105 -3.60 2.01 0.44
C ILE A 105 -2.22 1.40 0.25
N PRO A 106 -1.32 1.41 1.26
CA PRO A 106 -0.06 0.70 1.18
C PRO A 106 -0.27 -0.81 1.28
N ALA A 107 0.71 -1.59 0.80
CA ALA A 107 0.71 -3.03 0.98
C ALA A 107 1.57 -3.45 2.18
N LEU A 108 1.24 -4.57 2.83
CA LEU A 108 2.10 -5.20 3.83
C LEU A 108 3.25 -5.90 3.11
N VAL A 109 4.49 -5.61 3.51
CA VAL A 109 5.65 -6.36 3.03
C VAL A 109 5.78 -7.63 3.87
N THR A 110 5.73 -8.78 3.21
CA THR A 110 5.85 -10.09 3.83
C THR A 110 7.10 -10.80 3.33
N VAL A 111 7.74 -11.56 4.21
CA VAL A 111 8.91 -12.40 3.90
C VAL A 111 8.79 -13.73 4.61
N GLU A 112 9.46 -14.75 4.07
CA GLU A 112 9.63 -16.04 4.73
C GLU A 112 10.75 -15.96 5.76
N GLY A 113 10.45 -16.40 6.98
CA GLY A 113 11.37 -16.33 8.12
C GLY A 113 11.62 -17.70 8.80
N ILE A 114 11.50 -18.82 8.07
CA ILE A 114 11.61 -20.19 8.64
C ILE A 114 12.96 -20.41 9.35
N ASN A 115 14.02 -19.85 8.83
CA ASN A 115 15.39 -19.97 9.34
C ASN A 115 16.17 -18.66 9.20
N GLY A 116 15.54 -17.53 9.56
CA GLY A 116 15.99 -16.20 9.22
C GLY A 116 15.46 -15.78 7.85
N VAL A 117 15.69 -14.53 7.46
CA VAL A 117 15.28 -14.04 6.15
C VAL A 117 16.19 -14.62 5.07
N THR A 118 15.65 -15.45 4.20
CA THR A 118 16.40 -16.15 3.12
C THR A 118 16.68 -15.20 1.95
N GLN A 119 17.37 -14.11 2.22
CA GLN A 119 17.68 -13.06 1.24
C GLN A 119 19.19 -12.86 1.14
N ASN A 120 19.69 -12.47 -0.03
CA ASN A 120 21.11 -12.24 -0.25
C ASN A 120 21.68 -11.23 0.75
N GLY A 121 22.70 -11.66 1.52
CA GLY A 121 23.36 -10.86 2.54
C GLY A 121 22.70 -10.91 3.92
N CYS A 122 21.64 -11.70 4.10
CA CYS A 122 21.04 -11.95 5.41
C CYS A 122 21.65 -13.21 6.06
N THR A 123 21.61 -13.24 7.40
CA THR A 123 22.06 -14.41 8.19
C THR A 123 20.99 -15.50 8.13
N ILE A 124 21.42 -16.72 7.88
CA ILE A 124 20.56 -17.92 7.91
C ILE A 124 20.87 -18.69 9.19
N PHE A 125 19.83 -19.07 9.89
CA PHE A 125 19.86 -19.85 11.11
C PHE A 125 19.31 -21.27 10.89
N PRO A 126 19.53 -22.22 11.81
CA PRO A 126 18.80 -23.46 11.79
C PRO A 126 17.29 -23.27 11.84
N GLN A 127 16.53 -24.17 11.22
CA GLN A 127 15.07 -24.15 11.30
C GLN A 127 14.56 -24.31 12.75
N ALA A 128 13.35 -23.83 13.01
CA ALA A 128 12.75 -23.82 14.35
C ALA A 128 12.75 -25.18 15.05
N ILE A 129 12.59 -26.29 14.29
CA ILE A 129 12.67 -27.63 14.85
C ILE A 129 14.09 -27.96 15.38
N ALA A 130 15.14 -27.52 14.69
CA ALA A 130 16.51 -27.69 15.13
C ALA A 130 16.82 -26.78 16.33
N GLN A 131 16.31 -25.54 16.34
CA GLN A 131 16.44 -24.64 17.47
C GLN A 131 15.75 -25.21 18.72
N GLY A 132 14.53 -25.74 18.59
CA GLY A 132 13.82 -26.41 19.68
C GLY A 132 14.52 -27.65 20.19
N SER A 133 15.24 -28.37 19.33
CA SER A 133 16.03 -29.56 19.71
C SER A 133 17.25 -29.26 20.59
N THR A 134 17.65 -28.01 20.73
CA THR A 134 18.71 -27.58 21.64
C THR A 134 18.28 -27.64 23.12
N PHE A 135 16.96 -27.56 23.40
CA PHE A 135 16.39 -27.39 24.73
C PHE A 135 16.99 -26.22 25.52
N ASN A 136 17.45 -25.20 24.80
CA ASN A 136 18.12 -24.02 25.36
C ASN A 136 17.40 -22.76 24.86
N PRO A 137 16.38 -22.26 25.59
CA PRO A 137 15.62 -21.08 25.20
C PRO A 137 16.48 -19.80 25.17
N GLU A 138 17.49 -19.69 26.03
CA GLU A 138 18.39 -18.55 26.09
C GLU A 138 19.20 -18.42 24.79
N LEU A 139 19.69 -19.54 24.25
CA LEU A 139 20.38 -19.56 22.98
C LEU A 139 19.46 -19.13 21.82
N VAL A 140 18.21 -19.60 21.83
CA VAL A 140 17.24 -19.19 20.79
C VAL A 140 16.92 -17.70 20.88
N GLU A 141 16.81 -17.15 22.08
CA GLU A 141 16.61 -15.72 22.29
C GLU A 141 17.83 -14.91 21.78
N GLU A 142 19.05 -15.35 22.08
CA GLU A 142 20.28 -14.70 21.60
C GLU A 142 20.34 -14.71 20.05
N MET A 143 20.08 -15.85 19.42
CA MET A 143 20.00 -15.98 17.96
C MET A 143 18.95 -15.03 17.35
N SER A 144 17.81 -14.84 18.03
CA SER A 144 16.72 -13.99 17.54
C SER A 144 17.04 -12.51 17.63
N ARG A 145 18.08 -12.12 18.35
CA ARG A 145 18.58 -10.74 18.50
C ARG A 145 19.69 -10.38 17.51
N ALA A 146 20.29 -11.37 16.87
CA ALA A 146 21.39 -11.19 15.91
C ALA A 146 20.89 -10.83 14.51
#